data_0b4ef47861bbaab21bab7a37d1572d45
#
_entry.id   0b4ef47861bbaab21bab7a37d1572d45
#
_cell.length_a   1.000
_cell.length_b   1.000
_cell.length_c   1.000
_cell.angle_alpha   90.00
_cell.angle_beta   90.00
_cell.angle_gamma   90.00
#
_symmetry.space_group_name_H-M   'P 1'
#
loop_
_entity.id
_entity.type
_entity.pdbx_description
1 polymer ?
#
loop_
_entity_poly.entity_id
_entity_poly.type
_entity_poly.pdbx_seq_one_letter_code
_entity_poly.pdbx_strand_id
1 'polypeptide(L)'
;MLLRGVASGEQVLAIMHSIAPNDRDSGPRRKIAGRDHPPKSLYDHANSFFLSLANRADGRNLLPSEETEEHRDRQVLAEFIELVSPLEAHGIASDLLAEFGTIGRIFNESEASLGRVLAGHGKVIQLLHAAERLMLARLENDLPRKLISGTDQRLVQYLRARMGSRTTEVMRVLFLNGGNRLIGEEEFGTGSPRRILIQPRTILKRALELDASGIILAHNHPGGNAMPSSNDMKFTQSIKILCSELEISLQDHIIISEHEWTSFRKLGIL
;
A
#
# COMPACT_ATOMS: atom_id res chain seq x y z
N MET A 1 15.23 26.96 -2.64
CA MET A 1 14.09 27.79 -3.11
C MET A 1 13.16 26.89 -3.91
N LEU A 2 11.88 26.86 -3.58
CA LEU A 2 10.75 26.14 -4.19
C LEU A 2 10.45 24.71 -3.66
N LEU A 3 9.90 24.72 -2.46
CA LEU A 3 8.84 23.79 -2.05
C LEU A 3 7.50 24.44 -2.42
N ARG A 4 6.75 23.89 -3.36
CA ARG A 4 5.30 24.16 -3.55
C ARG A 4 4.65 22.98 -4.24
N GLY A 5 3.63 22.40 -3.58
CA GLY A 5 2.68 21.51 -4.20
C GLY A 5 2.11 20.40 -3.33
N VAL A 6 1.86 20.66 -2.04
CA VAL A 6 0.94 19.82 -1.25
C VAL A 6 -0.37 20.59 -1.18
N ALA A 7 -1.45 20.03 -1.72
CA ALA A 7 -2.78 20.59 -1.63
C ALA A 7 -3.13 20.83 -0.15
N SER A 8 -3.46 22.05 0.22
CA SER A 8 -3.89 22.38 1.59
C SER A 8 -5.18 21.63 1.93
N GLY A 9 -5.40 21.35 3.22
CA GLY A 9 -6.62 20.71 3.68
C GLY A 9 -7.91 21.37 3.16
N GLU A 10 -7.88 22.68 2.88
CA GLU A 10 -8.99 23.42 2.27
C GLU A 10 -9.24 23.04 0.79
N GLN A 11 -8.20 22.66 0.03
CA GLN A 11 -8.37 22.20 -1.36
C GLN A 11 -8.97 20.80 -1.42
N VAL A 12 -8.65 19.94 -0.45
CA VAL A 12 -9.27 18.61 -0.33
C VAL A 12 -10.74 18.74 0.06
N LEU A 13 -11.07 19.68 0.95
CA LEU A 13 -12.46 19.98 1.34
C LEU A 13 -13.29 20.53 0.16
N ALA A 14 -12.70 21.37 -0.68
CA ALA A 14 -13.34 21.93 -1.87
C ALA A 14 -13.66 20.85 -2.92
N ILE A 15 -12.78 19.85 -3.09
CA ILE A 15 -13.01 18.72 -3.99
C ILE A 15 -14.13 17.82 -3.46
N MET A 16 -14.22 17.62 -2.14
CA MET A 16 -15.29 16.82 -1.52
C MET A 16 -16.67 17.49 -1.64
N HIS A 17 -16.76 18.83 -1.58
CA HIS A 17 -18.01 19.57 -1.81
C HIS A 17 -18.44 19.57 -3.28
N SER A 18 -17.51 19.37 -4.21
CA SER A 18 -17.80 19.27 -5.65
C SER A 18 -18.43 17.93 -6.07
N ILE A 19 -18.36 16.89 -5.23
CA ILE A 19 -18.87 15.53 -5.49
C ILE A 19 -20.26 15.31 -4.83
N ALA A 20 -20.74 16.26 -4.06
CA ALA A 20 -22.09 16.20 -3.49
C ALA A 20 -23.14 16.30 -4.64
N PRO A 21 -24.16 15.42 -4.69
CA PRO A 21 -25.18 15.50 -5.70
C PRO A 21 -25.93 16.82 -5.60
N ASN A 22 -26.03 17.50 -6.74
CA ASN A 22 -26.67 18.80 -6.91
C ASN A 22 -28.18 18.66 -6.71
N ASP A 23 -28.67 19.02 -5.52
CA ASP A 23 -30.09 18.97 -5.15
C ASP A 23 -30.82 20.20 -5.71
N ARG A 24 -30.96 20.27 -7.04
CA ARG A 24 -31.82 21.23 -7.73
C ARG A 24 -32.76 20.50 -8.67
N ASP A 25 -33.78 19.87 -8.09
CA ASP A 25 -35.01 19.62 -8.84
C ASP A 25 -36.19 19.67 -7.86
N SER A 26 -36.87 20.81 -7.89
CA SER A 26 -38.03 21.14 -7.06
C SER A 26 -39.32 20.73 -7.78
N GLY A 27 -39.72 19.49 -7.59
CA GLY A 27 -41.08 19.02 -7.89
C GLY A 27 -41.82 18.58 -6.62
N PRO A 28 -43.17 18.63 -6.53
CA PRO A 28 -43.91 18.45 -5.29
C PRO A 28 -43.77 17.03 -4.72
N ARG A 29 -43.16 16.89 -3.55
CA ARG A 29 -42.91 15.62 -2.83
C ARG A 29 -44.22 15.09 -2.21
N ARG A 30 -44.68 13.92 -2.69
CA ARG A 30 -45.59 13.07 -1.94
C ARG A 30 -44.88 12.56 -0.67
N LYS A 31 -45.50 12.79 0.48
CA LYS A 31 -45.07 12.23 1.77
C LYS A 31 -45.12 10.71 1.74
N ILE A 32 -44.00 10.05 1.73
CA ILE A 32 -43.83 8.63 2.09
C ILE A 32 -43.16 8.61 3.46
N ALA A 33 -43.90 8.10 4.43
CA ALA A 33 -43.45 7.92 5.80
C ALA A 33 -42.37 6.82 5.86
N GLY A 34 -41.29 7.04 6.63
CA GLY A 34 -40.36 6.02 7.12
C GLY A 34 -39.20 5.71 6.17
N ARG A 35 -38.21 6.58 6.13
CA ARG A 35 -36.81 6.19 5.87
C ARG A 35 -35.95 6.84 6.95
N ASP A 36 -35.47 5.99 7.85
CA ASP A 36 -34.45 6.38 8.80
C ASP A 36 -33.22 6.85 8.03
N HIS A 37 -32.80 8.09 8.29
CA HIS A 37 -31.51 8.58 7.80
C HIS A 37 -30.41 7.74 8.48
N PRO A 38 -29.38 7.29 7.76
CA PRO A 38 -28.24 6.68 8.42
C PRO A 38 -27.66 7.65 9.43
N PRO A 39 -27.23 7.18 10.60
CA PRO A 39 -26.74 8.05 11.66
C PRO A 39 -25.55 8.87 11.13
N LYS A 40 -25.53 10.17 11.44
CA LYS A 40 -24.48 11.14 11.06
C LYS A 40 -23.07 10.67 11.44
N SER A 41 -22.95 9.75 12.40
CA SER A 41 -21.70 9.17 12.87
C SER A 41 -20.89 8.41 11.80
N LEU A 42 -21.50 7.83 10.80
CA LEU A 42 -20.79 7.02 9.79
C LEU A 42 -19.91 7.87 8.87
N TYR A 43 -20.38 9.07 8.51
CA TYR A 43 -19.60 10.02 7.68
C TYR A 43 -18.47 10.67 8.48
N ASP A 44 -18.72 10.96 9.75
CA ASP A 44 -17.73 11.59 10.62
C ASP A 44 -16.58 10.63 10.97
N HIS A 45 -16.87 9.35 11.18
CA HIS A 45 -15.84 8.32 11.46
C HIS A 45 -14.97 8.00 10.23
N ALA A 46 -15.58 7.84 9.05
CA ALA A 46 -14.82 7.63 7.82
C ALA A 46 -13.90 8.82 7.50
N ASN A 47 -14.37 10.04 7.72
CA ASN A 47 -13.58 11.26 7.52
C ASN A 47 -12.42 11.37 8.52
N SER A 48 -12.62 11.00 9.78
CA SER A 48 -11.58 10.97 10.81
C SER A 48 -10.49 9.94 10.47
N PHE A 49 -10.87 8.74 10.00
CA PHE A 49 -9.95 7.70 9.56
C PHE A 49 -9.07 8.16 8.39
N PHE A 50 -9.66 8.71 7.34
CA PHE A 50 -8.90 9.21 6.19
C PHE A 50 -8.03 10.42 6.52
N LEU A 51 -8.46 11.30 7.42
CA LEU A 51 -7.67 12.43 7.90
C LEU A 51 -6.47 11.98 8.76
N SER A 52 -6.61 10.93 9.56
CA SER A 52 -5.49 10.36 10.33
C SER A 52 -4.42 9.73 9.44
N LEU A 53 -4.83 9.07 8.36
CA LEU A 53 -3.92 8.53 7.35
C LEU A 53 -3.22 9.63 6.54
N ALA A 54 -3.93 10.72 6.21
CA ALA A 54 -3.37 11.85 5.46
C ALA A 54 -2.37 12.67 6.29
N ASN A 55 -2.60 12.85 7.59
CA ASN A 55 -1.72 13.59 8.49
C ASN A 55 -0.36 12.88 8.73
N ARG A 56 -0.27 11.56 8.53
CA ARG A 56 1.02 10.84 8.53
C ARG A 56 1.92 11.19 7.34
N ALA A 57 1.35 11.73 6.25
CA ALA A 57 2.13 12.15 5.08
C ALA A 57 2.81 13.53 5.27
N ASP A 58 2.41 14.29 6.28
CA ASP A 58 2.82 15.69 6.46
C ASP A 58 3.87 15.80 7.59
N GLY A 59 5.00 15.15 7.43
CA GLY A 59 6.31 15.21 8.14
C GLY A 59 6.54 16.23 9.26
N ARG A 60 5.60 16.48 10.16
CA ARG A 60 5.79 17.24 11.39
C ARG A 60 6.19 16.33 12.53
N ASN A 61 7.49 16.29 12.73
CA ASN A 61 8.24 15.51 13.68
C ASN A 61 7.97 15.97 15.14
N LEU A 62 6.99 15.36 15.78
CA LEU A 62 7.01 15.07 17.20
C LEU A 62 6.78 13.56 17.25
N LEU A 63 7.85 12.78 17.41
CA LEU A 63 7.73 11.33 17.62
C LEU A 63 6.90 11.12 18.89
N PRO A 64 5.66 10.58 18.78
CA PRO A 64 4.91 10.14 19.94
C PRO A 64 5.72 9.00 20.60
N SER A 65 5.64 8.87 21.93
CA SER A 65 6.14 7.67 22.61
C SER A 65 5.44 6.42 22.02
N GLU A 66 6.12 5.28 22.01
CA GLU A 66 5.57 4.00 21.47
C GLU A 66 4.18 3.69 22.05
N GLU A 67 3.95 3.96 23.34
CA GLU A 67 2.64 3.81 24.00
C GLU A 67 1.53 4.69 23.38
N THR A 68 1.86 5.91 22.93
CA THR A 68 0.87 6.80 22.29
C THR A 68 0.57 6.36 20.84
N GLU A 69 1.51 5.74 20.15
CA GLU A 69 1.30 5.23 18.80
C GLU A 69 0.45 3.96 18.81
N GLU A 70 0.75 3.01 19.71
CA GLU A 70 -0.05 1.80 19.91
C GLU A 70 -1.50 2.10 20.31
N HIS A 71 -1.68 3.05 21.22
CA HIS A 71 -3.03 3.46 21.66
C HIS A 71 -3.82 4.07 20.50
N ARG A 72 -3.18 4.90 19.69
CA ARG A 72 -3.80 5.48 18.49
C ARG A 72 -4.17 4.41 17.46
N ASP A 73 -3.28 3.50 17.17
CA ASP A 73 -3.51 2.42 16.20
C ASP A 73 -4.66 1.53 16.65
N ARG A 74 -4.75 1.21 17.96
CA ARG A 74 -5.84 0.46 18.53
C ARG A 74 -7.18 1.19 18.39
N GLN A 75 -7.21 2.48 18.69
CA GLN A 75 -8.42 3.28 18.56
C GLN A 75 -8.90 3.36 17.11
N VAL A 76 -8.01 3.70 16.17
CA VAL A 76 -8.33 3.80 14.74
C VAL A 76 -8.84 2.46 14.19
N LEU A 77 -8.20 1.35 14.58
CA LEU A 77 -8.62 0.02 14.14
C LEU A 77 -9.97 -0.36 14.74
N ALA A 78 -10.23 -0.04 16.01
CA ALA A 78 -11.51 -0.29 16.66
C ALA A 78 -12.64 0.51 15.99
N GLU A 79 -12.47 1.81 15.78
CA GLU A 79 -13.44 2.66 15.06
C GLU A 79 -13.77 2.10 13.67
N PHE A 80 -12.79 1.57 12.98
CA PHE A 80 -13.00 0.94 11.67
C PHE A 80 -13.79 -0.36 11.77
N ILE A 81 -13.49 -1.21 12.76
CA ILE A 81 -14.18 -2.49 12.98
C ILE A 81 -15.62 -2.28 13.49
N GLU A 82 -15.90 -1.19 14.20
CA GLU A 82 -17.26 -0.83 14.65
C GLU A 82 -18.28 -0.78 13.52
N LEU A 83 -17.85 -0.52 12.28
CA LEU A 83 -18.72 -0.52 11.11
C LEU A 83 -19.44 -1.86 10.87
N VAL A 84 -18.86 -2.98 11.33
CA VAL A 84 -19.40 -4.33 11.09
C VAL A 84 -19.54 -5.17 12.36
N SER A 85 -18.89 -4.78 13.46
CA SER A 85 -18.91 -5.48 14.76
C SER A 85 -18.83 -4.49 15.93
N PRO A 86 -19.88 -3.65 16.15
CA PRO A 86 -19.81 -2.53 17.10
C PRO A 86 -19.61 -2.95 18.56
N LEU A 87 -20.11 -4.12 18.97
CA LEU A 87 -20.01 -4.54 20.37
C LEU A 87 -18.64 -5.12 20.74
N GLU A 88 -17.88 -5.62 19.77
CA GLU A 88 -16.64 -6.36 19.99
C GLU A 88 -15.42 -5.66 19.40
N ALA A 89 -15.59 -4.51 18.75
CA ALA A 89 -14.57 -3.81 17.98
C ALA A 89 -13.27 -3.57 18.74
N HIS A 90 -13.35 -3.08 19.96
CA HIS A 90 -12.17 -2.83 20.80
C HIS A 90 -11.42 -4.12 21.19
N GLY A 91 -12.14 -5.19 21.48
CA GLY A 91 -11.54 -6.51 21.76
C GLY A 91 -10.83 -7.04 20.53
N ILE A 92 -11.52 -7.06 19.38
CA ILE A 92 -10.98 -7.50 18.10
C ILE A 92 -9.74 -6.70 17.69
N ALA A 93 -9.77 -5.37 17.82
CA ALA A 93 -8.62 -4.51 17.51
C ALA A 93 -7.42 -4.82 18.42
N SER A 94 -7.65 -5.08 19.70
CA SER A 94 -6.59 -5.45 20.65
C SER A 94 -5.98 -6.80 20.30
N ASP A 95 -6.80 -7.81 19.97
CA ASP A 95 -6.35 -9.16 19.62
C ASP A 95 -5.53 -9.14 18.32
N LEU A 96 -5.97 -8.38 17.30
CA LEU A 96 -5.25 -8.23 16.06
C LEU A 96 -3.89 -7.55 16.25
N LEU A 97 -3.83 -6.47 17.04
CA LEU A 97 -2.56 -5.78 17.31
C LEU A 97 -1.64 -6.61 18.19
N ALA A 98 -2.16 -7.37 19.14
CA ALA A 98 -1.36 -8.28 19.97
C ALA A 98 -0.71 -9.40 19.13
N GLU A 99 -1.43 -9.96 18.13
CA GLU A 99 -0.91 -11.01 17.27
C GLU A 99 0.02 -10.51 16.17
N PHE A 100 -0.35 -9.41 15.48
CA PHE A 100 0.34 -8.95 14.28
C PHE A 100 1.24 -7.73 14.50
N GLY A 101 1.07 -7.02 15.60
CA GLY A 101 1.89 -5.90 16.03
C GLY A 101 1.51 -4.55 15.42
N THR A 102 1.29 -4.45 14.12
CA THR A 102 1.01 -3.17 13.43
C THR A 102 -0.19 -3.28 12.48
N ILE A 103 -0.88 -2.14 12.26
CA ILE A 103 -1.96 -2.06 11.26
C ILE A 103 -1.47 -2.49 9.88
N GLY A 104 -0.25 -2.10 9.49
CA GLY A 104 0.34 -2.46 8.21
C GLY A 104 0.48 -3.98 8.03
N ARG A 105 0.85 -4.71 9.09
CA ARG A 105 0.92 -6.19 9.05
C ARG A 105 -0.46 -6.81 8.98
N ILE A 106 -1.42 -6.31 9.75
CA ILE A 106 -2.81 -6.80 9.72
C ILE A 106 -3.37 -6.75 8.29
N PHE A 107 -3.19 -5.64 7.58
CA PHE A 107 -3.65 -5.49 6.19
C PHE A 107 -2.90 -6.38 5.18
N ASN A 108 -1.68 -6.82 5.48
CA ASN A 108 -0.90 -7.69 4.61
C ASN A 108 -1.05 -9.19 4.93
N GLU A 109 -1.88 -9.54 5.94
CA GLU A 109 -2.09 -10.93 6.33
C GLU A 109 -3.07 -11.67 5.40
N SER A 110 -2.85 -12.98 5.28
CA SER A 110 -3.75 -13.84 4.52
C SER A 110 -5.08 -14.05 5.25
N GLU A 111 -6.14 -14.34 4.49
CA GLU A 111 -7.45 -14.70 5.06
C GLU A 111 -7.34 -15.85 6.08
N ALA A 112 -6.50 -16.84 5.80
CA ALA A 112 -6.28 -17.96 6.71
C ALA A 112 -5.60 -17.54 8.02
N SER A 113 -4.68 -16.58 7.96
CA SER A 113 -3.98 -16.03 9.13
C SER A 113 -4.93 -15.20 9.98
N LEU A 114 -5.67 -14.28 9.36
CA LEU A 114 -6.71 -13.49 10.03
C LEU A 114 -7.80 -14.39 10.62
N GLY A 115 -8.21 -15.43 9.92
CA GLY A 115 -9.24 -16.37 10.39
C GLY A 115 -8.89 -17.13 11.65
N ARG A 116 -7.60 -17.28 11.99
CA ARG A 116 -7.19 -17.89 13.27
C ARG A 116 -7.48 -16.96 14.46
N VAL A 117 -7.30 -15.67 14.28
CA VAL A 117 -7.57 -14.66 15.33
C VAL A 117 -9.05 -14.29 15.35
N LEU A 118 -9.66 -14.17 14.17
CA LEU A 118 -11.01 -13.69 13.97
C LEU A 118 -12.03 -14.82 13.75
N ALA A 119 -11.91 -15.92 14.50
CA ALA A 119 -12.84 -17.03 14.41
C ALA A 119 -14.29 -16.55 14.66
N GLY A 120 -15.17 -16.71 13.67
CA GLY A 120 -16.56 -16.22 13.73
C GLY A 120 -16.78 -14.78 13.23
N HIS A 121 -15.73 -14.00 12.98
CA HIS A 121 -15.82 -12.60 12.56
C HIS A 121 -15.54 -12.41 11.05
N GLY A 122 -16.10 -13.24 10.18
CA GLY A 122 -15.86 -13.17 8.73
C GLY A 122 -16.12 -11.82 8.07
N LYS A 123 -17.07 -11.03 8.63
CA LYS A 123 -17.35 -9.67 8.14
C LYS A 123 -16.18 -8.71 8.40
N VAL A 124 -15.47 -8.88 9.52
CA VAL A 124 -14.27 -8.07 9.82
C VAL A 124 -13.14 -8.40 8.83
N ILE A 125 -12.92 -9.67 8.53
CA ILE A 125 -11.93 -10.10 7.53
C ILE A 125 -12.26 -9.49 6.16
N GLN A 126 -13.53 -9.55 5.73
CA GLN A 126 -13.97 -8.96 4.46
C GLN A 126 -13.77 -7.44 4.46
N LEU A 127 -14.04 -6.75 5.57
CA LEU A 127 -13.85 -5.31 5.71
C LEU A 127 -12.36 -4.95 5.57
N LEU A 128 -11.46 -5.65 6.28
CA LEU A 128 -10.01 -5.42 6.21
C LEU A 128 -9.49 -5.59 4.77
N HIS A 129 -9.83 -6.69 4.11
CA HIS A 129 -9.42 -6.90 2.71
C HIS A 129 -10.05 -5.90 1.72
N ALA A 130 -11.27 -5.42 1.98
CA ALA A 130 -11.87 -4.40 1.15
C ALA A 130 -11.13 -3.07 1.29
N ALA A 131 -10.75 -2.69 2.52
CA ALA A 131 -9.99 -1.48 2.79
C ALA A 131 -8.59 -1.54 2.17
N GLU A 132 -7.90 -2.67 2.29
CA GLU A 132 -6.61 -2.90 1.63
C GLU A 132 -6.72 -2.68 0.11
N ARG A 133 -7.69 -3.34 -0.53
CA ARG A 133 -7.91 -3.18 -1.98
C ARG A 133 -8.20 -1.73 -2.38
N LEU A 134 -9.00 -1.00 -1.61
CA LEU A 134 -9.30 0.41 -1.88
C LEU A 134 -8.06 1.29 -1.74
N MET A 135 -7.28 1.08 -0.68
CA MET A 135 -6.03 1.80 -0.46
C MET A 135 -5.03 1.56 -1.59
N LEU A 136 -4.85 0.28 -1.97
CA LEU A 136 -3.93 -0.08 -3.06
C LEU A 136 -4.39 0.47 -4.41
N ALA A 137 -5.69 0.37 -4.73
CA ALA A 137 -6.25 0.94 -5.96
C ALA A 137 -6.07 2.47 -6.02
N ARG A 138 -6.20 3.16 -4.87
CA ARG A 138 -5.92 4.59 -4.76
C ARG A 138 -4.47 4.90 -5.06
N LEU A 139 -3.54 4.21 -4.41
CA LEU A 139 -2.10 4.42 -4.60
C LEU A 139 -1.65 4.07 -6.02
N GLU A 140 -2.22 3.03 -6.63
CA GLU A 140 -1.97 2.65 -8.02
C GLU A 140 -2.43 3.74 -8.99
N ASN A 141 -3.61 4.34 -8.78
CA ASN A 141 -4.10 5.45 -9.59
C ASN A 141 -3.23 6.72 -9.45
N ASP A 142 -2.59 6.91 -8.31
CA ASP A 142 -1.69 8.03 -8.05
C ASP A 142 -0.28 7.80 -8.65
N LEU A 143 0.03 6.59 -9.17
CA LEU A 143 1.32 6.31 -9.81
C LEU A 143 1.56 7.25 -10.99
N PRO A 144 2.82 7.69 -11.17
CA PRO A 144 3.14 8.57 -12.30
C PRO A 144 2.93 7.85 -13.63
N ARG A 145 2.44 8.57 -14.63
CA ARG A 145 2.23 8.03 -15.98
C ARG A 145 3.50 7.44 -16.60
N LYS A 146 4.67 7.85 -16.12
CA LYS A 146 5.98 7.33 -16.52
C LYS A 146 6.77 6.97 -15.28
N LEU A 147 7.08 5.70 -15.10
CA LEU A 147 7.98 5.19 -14.06
C LEU A 147 9.42 5.25 -14.58
N ILE A 148 10.12 6.36 -14.36
CA ILE A 148 11.49 6.56 -14.86
C ILE A 148 12.54 6.04 -13.87
N SER A 149 12.24 6.07 -12.58
CA SER A 149 13.14 5.56 -11.54
C SER A 149 12.37 5.18 -10.27
N GLY A 150 12.97 4.35 -9.45
CA GLY A 150 12.44 3.97 -8.14
C GLY A 150 12.49 5.07 -7.08
N THR A 151 12.88 6.29 -7.46
CA THR A 151 12.96 7.44 -6.53
C THR A 151 11.68 8.25 -6.47
N ASP A 152 10.66 7.95 -7.30
CA ASP A 152 9.35 8.61 -7.18
C ASP A 152 8.67 8.17 -5.88
N GLN A 153 8.35 9.14 -5.04
CA GLN A 153 7.75 8.91 -3.72
C GLN A 153 6.41 8.15 -3.81
N ARG A 154 5.63 8.35 -4.87
CA ARG A 154 4.36 7.66 -5.08
C ARG A 154 4.58 6.17 -5.35
N LEU A 155 5.60 5.81 -6.14
CA LEU A 155 5.98 4.42 -6.36
C LEU A 155 6.46 3.77 -5.06
N VAL A 156 7.29 4.47 -4.28
CA VAL A 156 7.77 3.98 -2.98
C VAL A 156 6.60 3.76 -2.01
N GLN A 157 5.66 4.71 -1.92
CA GLN A 157 4.45 4.58 -1.08
C GLN A 157 3.60 3.38 -1.51
N TYR A 158 3.38 3.22 -2.81
CA TYR A 158 2.66 2.06 -3.36
C TYR A 158 3.34 0.74 -2.99
N LEU A 159 4.66 0.61 -3.24
CA LEU A 159 5.42 -0.60 -2.93
C LEU A 159 5.45 -0.88 -1.42
N ARG A 160 5.58 0.17 -0.59
CA ARG A 160 5.54 0.02 0.87
C ARG A 160 4.18 -0.51 1.33
N ALA A 161 3.07 0.02 0.84
CA ALA A 161 1.74 -0.48 1.14
C ALA A 161 1.54 -1.92 0.70
N ARG A 162 2.14 -2.30 -0.45
CA ARG A 162 2.03 -3.63 -1.04
C ARG A 162 2.85 -4.70 -0.34
N MET A 163 4.01 -4.35 0.22
CA MET A 163 4.98 -5.34 0.67
C MET A 163 5.81 -4.95 1.90
N GLY A 164 5.76 -3.69 2.35
CA GLY A 164 6.66 -3.19 3.40
C GLY A 164 6.48 -3.87 4.74
N SER A 165 5.26 -4.27 5.08
CA SER A 165 4.92 -4.90 6.36
C SER A 165 4.82 -6.43 6.27
N ARG A 166 5.15 -7.04 5.11
CA ARG A 166 5.13 -8.50 4.97
C ARG A 166 6.22 -9.16 5.82
N THR A 167 5.85 -10.26 6.49
CA THR A 167 6.76 -11.06 7.33
C THR A 167 7.65 -12.02 6.54
N THR A 168 7.31 -12.25 5.29
CA THR A 168 8.09 -13.05 4.34
C THR A 168 8.67 -12.18 3.25
N GLU A 169 9.88 -12.52 2.81
CA GLU A 169 10.53 -11.84 1.69
C GLU A 169 9.82 -12.18 0.38
N VAL A 170 9.41 -11.17 -0.38
CA VAL A 170 8.75 -11.30 -1.68
C VAL A 170 9.42 -10.39 -2.69
N MET A 171 9.47 -10.83 -3.96
CA MET A 171 9.95 -10.02 -5.08
C MET A 171 8.76 -9.64 -5.94
N ARG A 172 8.65 -8.36 -6.27
CA ARG A 172 7.72 -7.83 -7.28
C ARG A 172 8.48 -7.28 -8.47
N VAL A 173 7.92 -7.49 -9.64
CA VAL A 173 8.47 -6.93 -10.87
C VAL A 173 7.39 -6.10 -11.54
N LEU A 174 7.73 -4.85 -11.81
CA LEU A 174 6.90 -3.93 -12.57
C LEU A 174 7.42 -3.94 -14.02
N PHE A 175 6.56 -4.27 -14.97
CA PHE A 175 6.87 -4.33 -16.40
C PHE A 175 6.45 -3.03 -17.07
N LEU A 176 7.33 -2.48 -17.90
CA LEU A 176 7.16 -1.16 -18.51
C LEU A 176 7.23 -1.26 -20.03
N ASN A 177 6.41 -0.50 -20.73
CA ASN A 177 6.54 -0.34 -22.19
C ASN A 177 7.64 0.66 -22.56
N GLY A 178 7.88 0.87 -23.87
CA GLY A 178 8.90 1.81 -24.38
C GLY A 178 8.70 3.28 -23.96
N GLY A 179 7.52 3.64 -23.46
CA GLY A 179 7.23 4.94 -22.88
C GLY A 179 7.42 4.99 -21.35
N ASN A 180 7.98 3.95 -20.74
CA ASN A 180 8.12 3.75 -19.30
C ASN A 180 6.77 3.78 -18.54
N ARG A 181 5.71 3.31 -19.17
CA ARG A 181 4.39 3.16 -18.52
C ARG A 181 4.26 1.74 -17.99
N LEU A 182 3.67 1.60 -16.83
CA LEU A 182 3.33 0.31 -16.25
C LEU A 182 2.35 -0.44 -17.16
N ILE A 183 2.70 -1.66 -17.56
CA ILE A 183 1.88 -2.56 -18.39
C ILE A 183 1.56 -3.88 -17.68
N GLY A 184 2.20 -4.15 -16.56
CA GLY A 184 1.96 -5.32 -15.73
C GLY A 184 2.79 -5.28 -14.47
N GLU A 185 2.31 -5.98 -13.46
CA GLU A 185 2.99 -6.19 -12.19
C GLU A 185 2.74 -7.61 -11.73
N GLU A 186 3.79 -8.30 -11.30
CA GLU A 186 3.68 -9.66 -10.78
C GLU A 186 4.58 -9.88 -9.58
N GLU A 187 4.12 -10.75 -8.68
CA GLU A 187 4.89 -11.25 -7.55
C GLU A 187 5.60 -12.53 -7.95
N PHE A 188 6.91 -12.59 -7.74
CA PHE A 188 7.75 -13.73 -8.02
C PHE A 188 8.33 -14.30 -6.73
N GLY A 189 8.16 -15.60 -6.54
CA GLY A 189 8.77 -16.33 -5.43
C GLY A 189 8.07 -16.07 -4.09
N THR A 190 7.27 -17.02 -3.68
CA THR A 190 6.89 -17.26 -2.31
C THR A 190 7.91 -18.24 -1.74
N GLY A 191 8.91 -17.75 -1.06
CA GLY A 191 10.01 -18.56 -0.56
C GLY A 191 10.03 -18.68 0.96
N SER A 192 11.01 -19.42 1.45
CA SER A 192 11.39 -19.49 2.86
C SER A 192 11.63 -18.07 3.42
N PRO A 193 11.37 -17.82 4.71
CA PRO A 193 11.52 -16.49 5.34
C PRO A 193 12.90 -15.83 5.21
N ARG A 194 13.88 -16.51 4.62
CA ARG A 194 15.27 -16.06 4.53
C ARG A 194 15.89 -16.12 3.14
N ARG A 195 15.17 -16.55 2.10
CA ARG A 195 15.76 -16.64 0.75
C ARG A 195 14.71 -16.76 -0.34
N ILE A 196 14.66 -15.77 -1.21
CA ILE A 196 13.91 -15.86 -2.47
C ILE A 196 14.82 -16.56 -3.49
N LEU A 197 14.41 -17.75 -3.96
CA LEU A 197 15.05 -18.43 -5.06
C LEU A 197 14.30 -18.12 -6.36
N ILE A 198 14.47 -16.91 -6.88
CA ILE A 198 13.90 -16.53 -8.17
C ILE A 198 14.95 -16.79 -9.25
N GLN A 199 14.56 -17.53 -10.27
CA GLN A 199 15.38 -17.69 -11.46
C GLN A 199 15.18 -16.49 -12.38
N PRO A 200 16.23 -15.76 -12.78
CA PRO A 200 16.14 -14.65 -13.72
C PRO A 200 15.31 -14.95 -14.96
N ARG A 201 15.44 -16.18 -15.49
CA ARG A 201 14.70 -16.64 -16.67
C ARG A 201 13.18 -16.50 -16.54
N THR A 202 12.62 -16.65 -15.33
CA THR A 202 11.17 -16.57 -15.11
C THR A 202 10.69 -15.13 -15.28
N ILE A 203 11.43 -14.16 -14.74
CA ILE A 203 11.15 -12.73 -14.90
C ILE A 203 11.27 -12.34 -16.38
N LEU A 204 12.35 -12.75 -17.04
CA LEU A 204 12.61 -12.41 -18.43
C LEU A 204 11.59 -13.03 -19.39
N LYS A 205 11.20 -14.30 -19.15
CA LYS A 205 10.11 -14.92 -19.90
C LYS A 205 8.84 -14.06 -19.82
N ARG A 206 8.48 -13.62 -18.62
CA ARG A 206 7.30 -12.79 -18.43
C ARG A 206 7.43 -11.42 -19.07
N ALA A 207 8.60 -10.81 -19.00
CA ALA A 207 8.88 -9.54 -19.68
C ALA A 207 8.67 -9.64 -21.20
N LEU A 208 9.15 -10.73 -21.82
CA LEU A 208 8.96 -10.98 -23.25
C LEU A 208 7.48 -11.26 -23.60
N GLU A 209 6.77 -12.03 -22.78
CA GLU A 209 5.32 -12.28 -22.98
C GLU A 209 4.48 -10.99 -22.94
N LEU A 210 4.90 -10.00 -22.16
CA LEU A 210 4.24 -8.69 -22.03
C LEU A 210 4.75 -7.64 -23.03
N ASP A 211 5.73 -8.00 -23.88
CA ASP A 211 6.42 -7.04 -24.76
C ASP A 211 6.98 -5.83 -23.97
N ALA A 212 7.55 -6.12 -22.80
CA ALA A 212 8.09 -5.12 -21.92
C ALA A 212 9.45 -4.61 -22.42
N SER A 213 9.59 -3.30 -22.56
CA SER A 213 10.86 -2.64 -22.93
C SER A 213 11.70 -2.29 -21.68
N GLY A 214 11.13 -2.39 -20.49
CA GLY A 214 11.82 -2.11 -19.22
C GLY A 214 11.18 -2.81 -18.05
N ILE A 215 11.96 -2.99 -16.98
CA ILE A 215 11.49 -3.54 -15.72
C ILE A 215 12.02 -2.74 -14.53
N ILE A 216 11.24 -2.72 -13.44
CA ILE A 216 11.68 -2.32 -12.10
C ILE A 216 11.52 -3.55 -11.21
N LEU A 217 12.58 -3.89 -10.49
CA LEU A 217 12.55 -4.91 -9.44
C LEU A 217 12.23 -4.24 -8.11
N ALA A 218 11.43 -4.88 -7.27
CA ALA A 218 11.22 -4.47 -5.89
C ALA A 218 11.15 -5.70 -4.99
N HIS A 219 11.84 -5.70 -3.85
CA HIS A 219 11.67 -6.73 -2.84
C HIS A 219 11.66 -6.12 -1.44
N ASN A 220 11.05 -6.82 -0.49
CA ASN A 220 11.02 -6.37 0.89
C ASN A 220 12.05 -7.09 1.74
N HIS A 221 12.54 -6.39 2.75
CA HIS A 221 13.35 -6.93 3.84
C HIS A 221 12.53 -6.95 5.15
N PRO A 222 11.98 -8.10 5.56
CA PRO A 222 11.17 -8.20 6.78
C PRO A 222 11.93 -7.82 8.07
N GLY A 223 13.27 -7.88 8.03
CA GLY A 223 14.14 -7.51 9.15
C GLY A 223 14.30 -6.00 9.40
N GLY A 224 13.62 -5.15 8.64
CA GLY A 224 13.57 -3.70 8.84
C GLY A 224 14.69 -2.90 8.19
N ASN A 225 15.81 -3.48 7.83
CA ASN A 225 16.92 -2.80 7.18
C ASN A 225 16.82 -2.93 5.64
N ALA A 226 16.68 -1.81 4.94
CA ALA A 226 16.56 -1.78 3.49
C ALA A 226 17.92 -1.74 2.73
N MET A 227 19.04 -2.04 3.40
CA MET A 227 20.34 -2.09 2.74
C MET A 227 20.49 -3.34 1.87
N PRO A 228 21.05 -3.20 0.65
CA PRO A 228 21.28 -4.32 -0.25
C PRO A 228 22.24 -5.38 0.34
N SER A 229 21.85 -6.64 0.29
CA SER A 229 22.74 -7.76 0.60
C SER A 229 23.68 -8.07 -0.58
N SER A 230 24.72 -8.87 -0.33
CA SER A 230 25.60 -9.36 -1.39
C SER A 230 24.85 -10.22 -2.42
N ASN A 231 23.77 -10.91 -2.02
CA ASN A 231 22.95 -11.68 -2.91
C ASN A 231 22.09 -10.78 -3.80
N ASP A 232 21.53 -9.70 -3.26
CA ASP A 232 20.74 -8.73 -4.04
C ASP A 232 21.61 -8.07 -5.10
N MET A 233 22.85 -7.72 -4.76
CA MET A 233 23.81 -7.17 -5.71
C MET A 233 24.11 -8.15 -6.84
N LYS A 234 24.40 -9.42 -6.52
CA LYS A 234 24.67 -10.46 -7.53
C LYS A 234 23.48 -10.74 -8.41
N PHE A 235 22.29 -10.83 -7.83
CA PHE A 235 21.05 -11.06 -8.55
C PHE A 235 20.76 -9.89 -9.49
N THR A 236 20.86 -8.65 -9.00
CA THR A 236 20.65 -7.44 -9.80
C THR A 236 21.61 -7.38 -10.98
N GLN A 237 22.90 -7.67 -10.76
CA GLN A 237 23.88 -7.68 -11.84
C GLN A 237 23.57 -8.77 -12.89
N SER A 238 23.15 -9.96 -12.46
CA SER A 238 22.75 -11.03 -13.36
C SER A 238 21.54 -10.63 -14.21
N ILE A 239 20.49 -10.07 -13.60
CA ILE A 239 19.31 -9.57 -14.30
C ILE A 239 19.70 -8.46 -15.29
N LYS A 240 20.53 -7.50 -14.87
CA LYS A 240 20.99 -6.38 -15.71
C LYS A 240 21.63 -6.86 -17.01
N ILE A 241 22.56 -7.82 -16.90
CA ILE A 241 23.23 -8.39 -18.06
C ILE A 241 22.22 -9.06 -19.01
N LEU A 242 21.37 -9.94 -18.47
CA LEU A 242 20.39 -10.68 -19.25
C LEU A 242 19.32 -9.78 -19.88
N CYS A 243 18.89 -8.75 -19.18
CA CYS A 243 17.99 -7.72 -19.72
C CYS A 243 18.63 -7.00 -20.91
N SER A 244 19.91 -6.60 -20.78
CA SER A 244 20.66 -5.92 -21.84
C SER A 244 20.75 -6.75 -23.13
N GLU A 245 20.98 -8.06 -23.01
CA GLU A 245 21.01 -8.99 -24.17
C GLU A 245 19.64 -9.13 -24.86
N LEU A 246 18.56 -8.85 -24.16
CA LEU A 246 17.19 -8.90 -24.66
C LEU A 246 16.61 -7.51 -24.99
N GLU A 247 17.46 -6.47 -25.01
CA GLU A 247 17.03 -5.08 -25.23
C GLU A 247 15.98 -4.58 -24.22
N ILE A 248 15.92 -5.19 -23.02
CA ILE A 248 15.06 -4.78 -21.92
C ILE A 248 15.89 -3.91 -20.94
N SER A 249 15.36 -2.75 -20.56
CA SER A 249 16.06 -1.87 -19.62
C SER A 249 15.71 -2.25 -18.17
N LEU A 250 16.71 -2.60 -17.35
CA LEU A 250 16.53 -2.63 -15.90
C LEU A 250 16.57 -1.20 -15.36
N GLN A 251 15.39 -0.64 -15.08
CA GLN A 251 15.24 0.76 -14.68
C GLN A 251 15.71 1.00 -13.25
N ASP A 252 15.36 0.13 -12.32
CA ASP A 252 15.80 0.19 -10.92
C ASP A 252 15.62 -1.16 -10.22
N HIS A 253 16.23 -1.28 -9.04
CA HIS A 253 15.94 -2.30 -8.06
C HIS A 253 15.74 -1.60 -6.71
N ILE A 254 14.56 -1.78 -6.11
CA ILE A 254 14.13 -1.10 -4.90
C ILE A 254 14.00 -2.12 -3.78
N ILE A 255 14.63 -1.83 -2.65
CA ILE A 255 14.44 -2.61 -1.42
C ILE A 255 13.52 -1.82 -0.50
N ILE A 256 12.49 -2.48 0.00
CA ILE A 256 11.46 -1.89 0.88
C ILE A 256 11.51 -2.57 2.24
N SER A 257 11.48 -1.79 3.30
CA SER A 257 11.14 -2.26 4.64
C SER A 257 9.94 -1.49 5.19
N GLU A 258 9.50 -1.81 6.39
CA GLU A 258 8.36 -1.13 7.02
C GLU A 258 8.57 0.39 7.12
N HIS A 259 9.80 0.82 7.41
CA HIS A 259 10.12 2.24 7.66
C HIS A 259 11.11 2.83 6.66
N GLU A 260 11.89 2.00 5.98
CA GLU A 260 12.99 2.43 5.12
C GLU A 260 12.84 1.90 3.69
N TRP A 261 13.57 2.49 2.77
CA TRP A 261 13.71 2.00 1.41
C TRP A 261 15.02 2.44 0.79
N THR A 262 15.48 1.67 -0.19
CA THR A 262 16.71 1.93 -0.92
C THR A 262 16.51 1.63 -2.40
N SER A 263 17.13 2.43 -3.27
CA SER A 263 17.18 2.27 -4.72
C SER A 263 18.61 2.01 -5.16
N PHE A 264 18.84 0.97 -5.93
CA PHE A 264 20.15 0.65 -6.51
C PHE A 264 20.65 1.74 -7.44
N ARG A 265 19.74 2.35 -8.21
CA ARG A 265 20.06 3.51 -9.05
C ARG A 265 20.50 4.70 -8.21
N LYS A 266 19.81 5.01 -7.12
CA LYS A 266 20.16 6.11 -6.22
C LYS A 266 21.53 5.87 -5.55
N LEU A 267 21.87 4.62 -5.28
CA LEU A 267 23.19 4.25 -4.74
C LEU A 267 24.30 4.23 -5.81
N GLY A 268 23.99 4.42 -7.09
CA GLY A 268 24.97 4.34 -8.19
C GLY A 268 25.45 2.91 -8.50
N ILE A 269 24.67 1.89 -8.13
CA ILE A 269 24.97 0.48 -8.37
C ILE A 269 24.41 0.01 -9.70
N LEU A 270 23.38 0.71 -10.24
CA LEU A 270 22.75 0.45 -11.54
C LEU A 270 23.17 1.45 -12.60
#